data_7a033c1577a69bfceb9bab2ac9bc19c1
#
_entry.id   7a033c1577a69bfceb9bab2ac9bc19c1
#
_cell.length_a   1.000
_cell.length_b   1.000
_cell.length_c   1.000
_cell.angle_alpha   90.00
_cell.angle_beta   90.00
_cell.angle_gamma   90.00
#
_symmetry.space_group_name_H-M   'P 1'
#
loop_
_entity.id
_entity.type
_entity.pdbx_description
1 polymer ?
#
loop_
_entity_poly.entity_id
_entity_poly.type
_entity_poly.pdbx_seq_one_letter_code
_entity_poly.pdbx_strand_id
1 'polypeptide(L)'
;MSDVKRVLITAGASGLGHAMATAFAATGAQVWVTDVDTAALAALPPDWRASHVDASDEAAMAELFAQIAQDWGGIDVLCANAGIAGPTALIEDIALEDWRRCIAVNLDGAFLAAKYAAPMMKAAKQGVVTITSSTAGIHGYPGRGPYASAKFAVIGLMKTLAMELGSFGVRVNAICPGAVEGPRMERVLAAEAAAKGLTRDQVYQGYASGTAMQSWVTAEDIANLSVYLASDGARLVSGQVIAVDGHTFNPHVTV
;
A
#
# COMPACT_ATOMS: atom_id res chain seq x y z
N MET A 1 -28.31 -8.86 -9.20
CA MET A 1 -27.09 -8.48 -9.95
C MET A 1 -26.17 -7.88 -8.91
N SER A 2 -24.98 -8.43 -8.66
CA SER A 2 -24.02 -7.78 -7.77
C SER A 2 -23.61 -6.46 -8.42
N ASP A 3 -23.77 -5.36 -7.69
CA ASP A 3 -23.32 -4.06 -8.18
C ASP A 3 -21.81 -4.13 -8.46
N VAL A 4 -21.40 -3.59 -9.62
CA VAL A 4 -20.00 -3.51 -10.05
C VAL A 4 -19.26 -2.63 -9.03
N LYS A 5 -18.23 -3.18 -8.38
CA LYS A 5 -17.46 -2.44 -7.39
C LYS A 5 -16.62 -1.34 -8.03
N ARG A 6 -16.58 -0.17 -7.39
CA ARG A 6 -15.77 0.98 -7.76
C ARG A 6 -14.53 1.01 -6.85
N VAL A 7 -13.37 0.83 -7.42
CA VAL A 7 -12.11 0.61 -6.70
C VAL A 7 -11.13 1.73 -7.00
N LEU A 8 -10.72 2.48 -5.97
CA LEU A 8 -9.65 3.48 -6.05
C LEU A 8 -8.35 2.89 -5.51
N ILE A 9 -7.26 2.98 -6.29
CA ILE A 9 -5.92 2.56 -5.90
C ILE A 9 -4.94 3.72 -6.02
N THR A 10 -4.33 4.15 -4.92
CA THR A 10 -3.27 5.17 -4.94
C THR A 10 -1.92 4.55 -5.27
N ALA A 11 -1.07 5.26 -6.05
CA ALA A 11 0.18 4.74 -6.63
C ALA A 11 -0.04 3.41 -7.35
N GLY A 12 -1.03 3.39 -8.24
CA GLY A 12 -1.53 2.18 -8.89
C GLY A 12 -1.04 1.97 -10.31
N ALA A 13 -0.17 2.84 -10.85
CA ALA A 13 0.31 2.70 -12.22
C ALA A 13 1.47 1.70 -12.37
N SER A 14 2.04 1.23 -11.27
CA SER A 14 3.15 0.27 -11.28
C SER A 14 3.17 -0.63 -10.03
N GLY A 15 3.99 -1.68 -10.07
CA GLY A 15 4.28 -2.55 -8.91
C GLY A 15 3.03 -3.12 -8.23
N LEU A 16 2.98 -3.05 -6.89
CA LEU A 16 1.88 -3.59 -6.09
C LEU A 16 0.53 -2.98 -6.45
N GLY A 17 0.48 -1.67 -6.63
CA GLY A 17 -0.77 -0.98 -6.96
C GLY A 17 -1.33 -1.42 -8.31
N HIS A 18 -0.47 -1.61 -9.32
CA HIS A 18 -0.87 -2.10 -10.63
C HIS A 18 -1.38 -3.56 -10.57
N ALA A 19 -0.71 -4.41 -9.79
CA ALA A 19 -1.18 -5.78 -9.58
C ALA A 19 -2.55 -5.81 -8.88
N MET A 20 -2.77 -4.96 -7.86
CA MET A 20 -4.09 -4.80 -7.23
C MET A 20 -5.13 -4.35 -8.25
N ALA A 21 -4.83 -3.32 -9.06
CA ALA A 21 -5.73 -2.80 -10.08
C ALA A 21 -6.12 -3.89 -11.09
N THR A 22 -5.14 -4.65 -11.57
CA THR A 22 -5.35 -5.79 -12.48
C THR A 22 -6.24 -6.87 -11.86
N ALA A 23 -5.97 -7.24 -10.61
CA ALA A 23 -6.75 -8.26 -9.91
C ALA A 23 -8.20 -7.81 -9.67
N PHE A 24 -8.43 -6.55 -9.30
CA PHE A 24 -9.79 -6.01 -9.17
C PHE A 24 -10.51 -5.93 -10.53
N ALA A 25 -9.83 -5.46 -11.58
CA ALA A 25 -10.42 -5.43 -12.93
C ALA A 25 -10.85 -6.83 -13.39
N ALA A 26 -10.06 -7.86 -13.09
CA ALA A 26 -10.40 -9.25 -13.41
C ALA A 26 -11.68 -9.75 -12.69
N THR A 27 -12.11 -9.10 -11.59
CA THR A 27 -13.42 -9.37 -10.95
C THR A 27 -14.60 -8.64 -11.61
N GLY A 28 -14.34 -7.83 -12.62
CA GLY A 28 -15.33 -6.95 -13.26
C GLY A 28 -15.53 -5.62 -12.54
N ALA A 29 -14.63 -5.24 -11.62
CA ALA A 29 -14.69 -3.95 -10.94
C ALA A 29 -14.30 -2.80 -11.89
N GLN A 30 -14.89 -1.63 -11.68
CA GLN A 30 -14.40 -0.37 -12.24
C GLN A 30 -13.18 0.08 -11.44
N VAL A 31 -12.09 0.38 -12.13
CA VAL A 31 -10.82 0.75 -11.52
C VAL A 31 -10.48 2.21 -11.79
N TRP A 32 -10.08 2.93 -10.75
CA TRP A 32 -9.48 4.25 -10.84
C TRP A 32 -8.11 4.22 -10.15
N VAL A 33 -7.10 4.61 -10.90
CA VAL A 33 -5.70 4.60 -10.46
C VAL A 33 -5.20 6.03 -10.34
N THR A 34 -4.45 6.32 -9.29
CA THR A 34 -3.66 7.55 -9.20
C THR A 34 -2.17 7.21 -9.12
N ASP A 35 -1.34 8.06 -9.69
CA ASP A 35 0.12 7.97 -9.58
C ASP A 35 0.75 9.34 -9.87
N VAL A 36 2.03 9.51 -9.51
CA VAL A 36 2.85 10.67 -9.90
C VAL A 36 3.62 10.43 -11.21
N ASP A 37 3.68 9.20 -11.70
CA ASP A 37 4.34 8.82 -12.93
C ASP A 37 3.37 8.91 -14.12
N THR A 38 3.46 10.03 -14.84
CA THR A 38 2.59 10.30 -15.99
C THR A 38 2.81 9.31 -17.14
N ALA A 39 4.03 8.79 -17.32
CA ALA A 39 4.32 7.82 -18.37
C ALA A 39 3.69 6.45 -18.03
N ALA A 40 3.78 6.03 -16.78
CA ALA A 40 3.13 4.81 -16.31
C ALA A 40 1.60 4.92 -16.38
N LEU A 41 1.02 6.08 -16.02
CA LEU A 41 -0.43 6.33 -16.16
C LEU A 41 -0.89 6.25 -17.62
N ALA A 42 -0.11 6.78 -18.56
CA ALA A 42 -0.45 6.73 -19.99
C ALA A 42 -0.39 5.32 -20.61
N ALA A 43 0.28 4.39 -19.95
CA ALA A 43 0.40 2.99 -20.38
C ALA A 43 -0.69 2.06 -19.81
N LEU A 44 -1.58 2.57 -18.97
CA LEU A 44 -2.67 1.79 -18.36
C LEU A 44 -3.73 1.38 -19.39
N PRO A 45 -4.50 0.29 -19.12
CA PRO A 45 -5.63 -0.10 -19.95
C PRO A 45 -6.62 1.06 -20.15
N PRO A 46 -7.15 1.26 -21.36
CA PRO A 46 -7.99 2.42 -21.70
C PRO A 46 -9.36 2.42 -20.99
N ASP A 47 -9.79 1.30 -20.45
CA ASP A 47 -11.02 1.14 -19.68
C ASP A 47 -10.83 1.50 -18.19
N TRP A 48 -9.59 1.71 -17.75
CA TRP A 48 -9.33 2.20 -16.40
C TRP A 48 -9.35 3.74 -16.39
N ARG A 49 -9.80 4.30 -15.28
CA ARG A 49 -9.62 5.73 -15.02
C ARG A 49 -8.23 5.96 -14.40
N ALA A 50 -7.59 7.04 -14.83
CA ALA A 50 -6.25 7.42 -14.39
C ALA A 50 -6.19 8.91 -14.06
N SER A 51 -5.57 9.26 -12.93
CA SER A 51 -5.33 10.65 -12.52
C SER A 51 -3.91 10.83 -12.03
N HIS A 52 -3.25 11.91 -12.47
CA HIS A 52 -1.96 12.31 -11.96
C HIS A 52 -2.16 13.02 -10.62
N VAL A 53 -1.80 12.38 -9.51
CA VAL A 53 -2.01 12.89 -8.15
C VAL A 53 -0.85 12.46 -7.25
N ASP A 54 -0.22 13.41 -6.56
CA ASP A 54 0.61 13.12 -5.39
C ASP A 54 -0.31 12.87 -4.18
N ALA A 55 -0.29 11.67 -3.64
CA ALA A 55 -1.14 11.28 -2.51
C ALA A 55 -0.87 12.11 -1.24
N SER A 56 0.28 12.79 -1.14
CA SER A 56 0.62 13.68 -0.03
C SER A 56 0.14 15.12 -0.22
N ASP A 57 -0.43 15.46 -1.37
CA ASP A 57 -1.00 16.77 -1.65
C ASP A 57 -2.49 16.78 -1.31
N GLU A 58 -2.85 17.50 -0.25
CA GLU A 58 -4.24 17.56 0.22
C GLU A 58 -5.20 18.19 -0.80
N ALA A 59 -4.76 19.22 -1.53
CA ALA A 59 -5.62 19.90 -2.51
C ALA A 59 -5.89 18.96 -3.72
N ALA A 60 -4.86 18.30 -4.23
CA ALA A 60 -4.99 17.33 -5.31
C ALA A 60 -5.87 16.13 -4.91
N MET A 61 -5.74 15.64 -3.67
CA MET A 61 -6.59 14.58 -3.15
C MET A 61 -8.05 15.03 -3.00
N ALA A 62 -8.31 16.25 -2.54
CA ALA A 62 -9.66 16.79 -2.44
C ALA A 62 -10.32 16.89 -3.83
N GLU A 63 -9.59 17.38 -4.83
CA GLU A 63 -10.06 17.48 -6.21
C GLU A 63 -10.37 16.10 -6.82
N LEU A 64 -9.48 15.12 -6.62
CA LEU A 64 -9.70 13.73 -7.04
C LEU A 64 -11.02 13.18 -6.48
N PHE A 65 -11.25 13.33 -5.18
CA PHE A 65 -12.47 12.79 -4.57
C PHE A 65 -13.73 13.57 -4.96
N ALA A 66 -13.63 14.86 -5.27
CA ALA A 66 -14.73 15.61 -5.88
C ALA A 66 -15.09 15.07 -7.28
N GLN A 67 -14.08 14.74 -8.09
CA GLN A 67 -14.28 14.11 -9.40
C GLN A 67 -14.88 12.71 -9.26
N ILE A 68 -14.41 11.90 -8.31
CA ILE A 68 -14.98 10.57 -8.02
C ILE A 68 -16.46 10.68 -7.63
N ALA A 69 -16.81 11.68 -6.80
CA ALA A 69 -18.21 11.91 -6.42
C ALA A 69 -19.08 12.25 -7.63
N GLN A 70 -18.57 13.06 -8.55
CA GLN A 70 -19.28 13.45 -9.76
C GLN A 70 -19.45 12.27 -10.73
N ASP A 71 -18.38 11.51 -10.98
CA ASP A 71 -18.33 10.51 -12.04
C ASP A 71 -18.86 9.15 -11.62
N TRP A 72 -18.61 8.77 -10.36
CA TRP A 72 -18.96 7.46 -9.80
C TRP A 72 -20.04 7.53 -8.71
N GLY A 73 -20.30 8.71 -8.14
CA GLY A 73 -21.21 8.87 -7.01
C GLY A 73 -20.69 8.30 -5.69
N GLY A 74 -19.46 7.80 -5.66
CA GLY A 74 -18.80 7.22 -4.48
C GLY A 74 -17.82 6.10 -4.83
N ILE A 75 -17.24 5.47 -3.81
CA ILE A 75 -16.33 4.33 -3.95
C ILE A 75 -16.73 3.19 -3.02
N ASP A 76 -16.46 1.95 -3.41
CA ASP A 76 -16.73 0.75 -2.62
C ASP A 76 -15.46 0.18 -1.99
N VAL A 77 -14.30 0.36 -2.65
CA VAL A 77 -13.01 -0.10 -2.17
C VAL A 77 -11.95 1.00 -2.34
N LEU A 78 -11.22 1.27 -1.27
CA LEU A 78 -10.01 2.09 -1.28
C LEU A 78 -8.79 1.20 -0.99
N CYS A 79 -7.83 1.16 -1.91
CA CYS A 79 -6.49 0.65 -1.66
C CYS A 79 -5.54 1.84 -1.47
N ALA A 80 -5.32 2.26 -0.22
CA ALA A 80 -4.34 3.29 0.15
C ALA A 80 -2.93 2.67 0.09
N ASN A 81 -2.37 2.64 -1.12
CA ASN A 81 -1.14 1.91 -1.42
C ASN A 81 0.08 2.84 -1.62
N ALA A 82 -0.11 4.14 -1.83
CA ALA A 82 0.99 5.06 -2.06
C ALA A 82 2.08 4.96 -0.99
N GLY A 83 3.34 4.95 -1.42
CA GLY A 83 4.46 4.87 -0.50
C GLY A 83 5.82 4.87 -1.18
N ILE A 84 6.80 5.47 -0.51
CA ILE A 84 8.21 5.52 -0.93
C ILE A 84 9.09 4.81 0.09
N ALA A 85 10.26 4.36 -0.37
CA ALA A 85 11.23 3.68 0.49
C ALA A 85 11.87 4.61 1.53
N GLY A 86 11.96 5.90 1.23
CA GLY A 86 12.76 6.83 2.02
C GLY A 86 14.26 6.53 1.94
N PRO A 87 15.08 7.27 2.72
CA PRO A 87 16.51 7.05 2.78
C PRO A 87 16.86 5.71 3.45
N THR A 88 18.03 5.18 3.11
CA THR A 88 18.67 4.07 3.82
C THR A 88 19.92 4.61 4.50
N ALA A 89 19.81 4.94 5.80
CA ALA A 89 20.88 5.55 6.59
C ALA A 89 20.63 5.29 8.09
N LEU A 90 21.68 5.40 8.91
CA LEU A 90 21.52 5.42 10.37
C LEU A 90 20.80 6.69 10.81
N ILE A 91 20.19 6.65 11.98
CA ILE A 91 19.26 7.72 12.42
C ILE A 91 19.93 9.10 12.49
N GLU A 92 21.20 9.15 12.87
CA GLU A 92 22.00 10.38 12.97
C GLU A 92 22.34 11.01 11.61
N ASP A 93 22.30 10.22 10.53
CA ASP A 93 22.65 10.64 9.17
C ASP A 93 21.41 10.99 8.32
N ILE A 94 20.20 10.87 8.89
CA ILE A 94 18.97 11.13 8.13
C ILE A 94 18.65 12.64 8.14
N ALA A 95 18.60 13.24 6.95
CA ALA A 95 18.15 14.61 6.81
C ALA A 95 16.66 14.75 7.20
N LEU A 96 16.32 15.83 7.93
CA LEU A 96 14.94 16.07 8.36
C LEU A 96 13.96 16.22 7.18
N GLU A 97 14.43 16.72 6.05
CA GLU A 97 13.65 16.83 4.82
C GLU A 97 13.25 15.44 4.28
N ASP A 98 14.21 14.51 4.23
CA ASP A 98 13.96 13.12 3.80
C ASP A 98 13.02 12.40 4.76
N TRP A 99 13.19 12.63 6.07
CA TRP A 99 12.26 12.14 7.08
C TRP A 99 10.84 12.63 6.77
N ARG A 100 10.67 13.96 6.64
CA ARG A 100 9.35 14.59 6.39
C ARG A 100 8.72 14.10 5.09
N ARG A 101 9.50 14.01 4.02
CA ARG A 101 9.01 13.49 2.73
C ARG A 101 8.54 12.05 2.84
N CYS A 102 9.28 11.22 3.59
CA CYS A 102 8.90 9.82 3.80
C CYS A 102 7.60 9.70 4.61
N ILE A 103 7.43 10.50 5.67
CA ILE A 103 6.19 10.55 6.46
C ILE A 103 5.03 11.05 5.60
N ALA A 104 5.20 12.16 4.88
CA ALA A 104 4.14 12.75 4.05
C ALA A 104 3.57 11.74 3.05
N VAL A 105 4.42 11.04 2.30
CA VAL A 105 3.91 10.10 1.29
C VAL A 105 3.32 8.83 1.92
N ASN A 106 3.99 8.25 2.93
CA ASN A 106 3.57 6.95 3.47
C ASN A 106 2.44 7.04 4.49
N LEU A 107 2.37 8.11 5.29
CA LEU A 107 1.38 8.28 6.37
C LEU A 107 0.31 9.30 5.99
N ASP A 108 0.70 10.54 5.64
CA ASP A 108 -0.29 11.58 5.34
C ASP A 108 -1.07 11.22 4.08
N GLY A 109 -0.43 10.60 3.07
CA GLY A 109 -1.12 10.10 1.88
C GLY A 109 -2.19 9.06 2.18
N ALA A 110 -1.92 8.11 3.08
CA ALA A 110 -2.92 7.13 3.52
C ALA A 110 -4.05 7.79 4.34
N PHE A 111 -3.70 8.77 5.19
CA PHE A 111 -4.66 9.56 5.94
C PHE A 111 -5.57 10.37 5.02
N LEU A 112 -5.02 11.10 4.04
CA LEU A 112 -5.79 11.92 3.10
C LEU A 112 -6.74 11.06 2.26
N ALA A 113 -6.28 9.92 1.74
CA ALA A 113 -7.13 9.00 1.02
C ALA A 113 -8.31 8.51 1.89
N ALA A 114 -8.06 8.11 3.13
CA ALA A 114 -9.10 7.69 4.06
C ALA A 114 -10.03 8.84 4.46
N LYS A 115 -9.49 10.05 4.70
CA LYS A 115 -10.24 11.26 5.06
C LYS A 115 -11.34 11.57 4.05
N TYR A 116 -11.02 11.51 2.77
CA TYR A 116 -11.97 11.83 1.71
C TYR A 116 -12.87 10.65 1.30
N ALA A 117 -12.39 9.41 1.45
CA ALA A 117 -13.20 8.21 1.21
C ALA A 117 -14.28 7.98 2.28
N ALA A 118 -13.96 8.23 3.55
CA ALA A 118 -14.81 7.91 4.69
C ALA A 118 -16.23 8.52 4.60
N PRO A 119 -16.43 9.80 4.24
CA PRO A 119 -17.78 10.35 4.09
C PRO A 119 -18.64 9.63 3.06
N MET A 120 -18.05 9.25 1.91
CA MET A 120 -18.74 8.52 0.85
C MET A 120 -19.16 7.13 1.31
N MET A 121 -18.24 6.39 1.95
CA MET A 121 -18.51 5.06 2.47
C MET A 121 -19.53 5.08 3.63
N LYS A 122 -19.46 6.09 4.52
CA LYS A 122 -20.47 6.28 5.57
C LYS A 122 -21.87 6.53 5.00
N ALA A 123 -21.97 7.36 3.96
CA ALA A 123 -23.25 7.64 3.30
C ALA A 123 -23.82 6.37 2.62
N ALA A 124 -22.96 5.57 2.00
CA ALA A 124 -23.35 4.30 1.38
C ALA A 124 -23.60 3.17 2.39
N LYS A 125 -23.22 3.33 3.67
CA LYS A 125 -23.26 2.31 4.74
C LYS A 125 -22.53 1.02 4.36
N GLN A 126 -21.52 1.13 3.55
CA GLN A 126 -20.66 0.03 3.11
C GLN A 126 -19.32 0.57 2.61
N GLY A 127 -18.30 -0.24 2.67
CA GLY A 127 -16.98 0.08 2.10
C GLY A 127 -15.89 -0.83 2.63
N VAL A 128 -14.78 -0.85 1.90
CA VAL A 128 -13.58 -1.55 2.32
C VAL A 128 -12.37 -0.65 2.11
N VAL A 129 -11.57 -0.49 3.14
CA VAL A 129 -10.30 0.21 3.07
C VAL A 129 -9.18 -0.78 3.37
N THR A 130 -8.22 -0.90 2.46
CA THR A 130 -6.95 -1.57 2.70
C THR A 130 -5.83 -0.55 2.70
N ILE A 131 -4.97 -0.58 3.73
CA ILE A 131 -3.80 0.29 3.83
C ILE A 131 -2.56 -0.57 3.67
N THR A 132 -1.71 -0.24 2.70
CA THR A 132 -0.43 -0.95 2.51
C THR A 132 0.59 -0.48 3.53
N SER A 133 0.84 -1.31 4.55
CA SER A 133 1.94 -1.19 5.49
C SER A 133 3.17 -1.94 4.96
N SER A 134 3.85 -2.70 5.80
CA SER A 134 5.04 -3.51 5.49
C SER A 134 5.35 -4.40 6.69
N THR A 135 6.18 -5.43 6.52
CA THR A 135 6.87 -6.08 7.66
C THR A 135 7.67 -5.08 8.48
N ALA A 136 8.18 -3.98 7.87
CA ALA A 136 8.79 -2.86 8.60
C ALA A 136 7.79 -2.03 9.43
N GLY A 137 6.49 -2.30 9.35
CA GLY A 137 5.46 -1.75 10.23
C GLY A 137 5.13 -2.63 11.45
N ILE A 138 5.71 -3.83 11.51
CA ILE A 138 5.55 -4.79 12.61
C ILE A 138 6.88 -5.22 13.23
N HIS A 139 7.99 -4.95 12.56
CA HIS A 139 9.35 -5.19 13.03
C HIS A 139 10.20 -3.93 12.91
N GLY A 140 11.20 -3.76 13.81
CA GLY A 140 12.22 -2.72 13.65
C GLY A 140 13.12 -3.04 12.45
N TYR A 141 13.51 -2.00 11.71
CA TYR A 141 14.37 -2.14 10.52
C TYR A 141 15.51 -1.13 10.59
N PRO A 142 16.74 -1.53 10.98
CA PRO A 142 17.90 -0.65 10.99
C PRO A 142 18.16 -0.01 9.61
N GLY A 143 18.55 1.26 9.63
CA GLY A 143 18.75 2.03 8.41
C GLY A 143 17.48 2.46 7.68
N ARG A 144 16.29 2.18 8.22
CA ARG A 144 15.00 2.48 7.60
C ARG A 144 14.08 3.27 8.52
N GLY A 145 14.64 4.10 9.41
CA GLY A 145 13.92 4.83 10.46
C GLY A 145 12.64 5.53 9.98
N PRO A 146 12.65 6.44 8.98
CA PRO A 146 11.47 7.14 8.53
C PRO A 146 10.39 6.21 7.97
N TYR A 147 10.82 5.24 7.15
CA TYR A 147 9.93 4.27 6.52
C TYR A 147 9.24 3.38 7.56
N ALA A 148 10.03 2.76 8.45
CA ALA A 148 9.48 1.90 9.50
C ALA A 148 8.51 2.68 10.40
N SER A 149 8.90 3.89 10.84
CA SER A 149 8.03 4.75 11.65
C SER A 149 6.69 5.04 10.96
N ALA A 150 6.71 5.41 9.68
CA ALA A 150 5.49 5.64 8.92
C ALA A 150 4.63 4.36 8.79
N LYS A 151 5.27 3.21 8.54
CA LYS A 151 4.56 1.93 8.37
C LYS A 151 3.99 1.37 9.68
N PHE A 152 4.60 1.67 10.84
CA PHE A 152 3.97 1.46 12.15
C PHE A 152 2.79 2.41 12.37
N ALA A 153 2.95 3.69 12.03
CA ALA A 153 1.92 4.70 12.23
C ALA A 153 0.64 4.42 11.42
N VAL A 154 0.73 3.94 10.18
CA VAL A 154 -0.45 3.58 9.38
C VAL A 154 -1.23 2.40 9.96
N ILE A 155 -0.59 1.52 10.74
CA ILE A 155 -1.28 0.46 11.49
C ILE A 155 -2.14 1.07 12.59
N GLY A 156 -1.61 2.08 13.32
CA GLY A 156 -2.39 2.84 14.30
C GLY A 156 -3.58 3.56 13.66
N LEU A 157 -3.35 4.24 12.53
CA LEU A 157 -4.40 4.87 11.74
C LEU A 157 -5.48 3.86 11.31
N MET A 158 -5.08 2.72 10.76
CA MET A 158 -5.99 1.64 10.34
C MET A 158 -6.88 1.17 11.47
N LYS A 159 -6.30 0.90 12.66
CA LYS A 159 -7.07 0.42 13.83
C LYS A 159 -8.09 1.46 14.29
N THR A 160 -7.73 2.74 14.29
CA THR A 160 -8.63 3.84 14.63
C THR A 160 -9.79 3.93 13.62
N LEU A 161 -9.47 3.92 12.32
CA LEU A 161 -10.49 3.96 11.27
C LEU A 161 -11.42 2.74 11.32
N ALA A 162 -10.93 1.55 11.63
CA ALA A 162 -11.77 0.36 11.78
C ALA A 162 -12.82 0.52 12.90
N MET A 163 -12.48 1.19 14.00
CA MET A 163 -13.41 1.50 15.08
C MET A 163 -14.40 2.61 14.70
N GLU A 164 -13.92 3.70 14.09
CA GLU A 164 -14.74 4.85 13.71
C GLU A 164 -15.74 4.56 12.59
N LEU A 165 -15.38 3.67 11.67
CA LEU A 165 -16.17 3.39 10.47
C LEU A 165 -16.99 2.09 10.57
N GLY A 166 -16.70 1.23 11.54
CA GLY A 166 -17.33 -0.09 11.66
C GLY A 166 -18.86 -0.03 11.82
N SER A 167 -19.39 0.93 12.59
CA SER A 167 -20.83 1.11 12.76
C SER A 167 -21.57 1.54 11.47
N PHE A 168 -20.81 1.98 10.46
CA PHE A 168 -21.33 2.32 9.14
C PHE A 168 -21.14 1.18 8.11
N GLY A 169 -20.78 -0.03 8.55
CA GLY A 169 -20.56 -1.17 7.67
C GLY A 169 -19.27 -1.10 6.85
N VAL A 170 -18.33 -0.22 7.24
CA VAL A 170 -17.02 -0.08 6.56
C VAL A 170 -15.97 -0.90 7.29
N ARG A 171 -15.21 -1.71 6.56
CA ARG A 171 -14.10 -2.53 7.07
C ARG A 171 -12.77 -1.91 6.70
N VAL A 172 -11.83 -1.89 7.64
CA VAL A 172 -10.50 -1.33 7.41
C VAL A 172 -9.44 -2.32 7.88
N ASN A 173 -8.48 -2.66 7.01
CA ASN A 173 -7.40 -3.59 7.33
C ASN A 173 -6.05 -3.07 6.80
N ALA A 174 -4.96 -3.49 7.43
CA ALA A 174 -3.61 -3.26 6.95
C ALA A 174 -3.02 -4.55 6.35
N ILE A 175 -2.44 -4.42 5.17
CA ILE A 175 -1.64 -5.48 4.55
C ILE A 175 -0.17 -5.13 4.78
N CYS A 176 0.61 -6.10 5.27
CA CYS A 176 2.03 -5.96 5.56
C CYS A 176 2.84 -6.89 4.64
N PRO A 177 3.20 -6.42 3.43
CA PRO A 177 4.05 -7.20 2.53
C PRO A 177 5.44 -7.45 3.14
N GLY A 178 5.99 -8.63 2.87
CA GLY A 178 7.40 -8.93 3.06
C GLY A 178 8.28 -8.36 1.95
N ALA A 179 9.35 -9.08 1.61
CA ALA A 179 10.19 -8.76 0.45
C ALA A 179 9.45 -9.13 -0.84
N VAL A 180 8.95 -8.12 -1.53
CA VAL A 180 8.19 -8.31 -2.78
C VAL A 180 9.11 -8.16 -3.98
N GLU A 181 9.14 -9.16 -4.85
CA GLU A 181 9.91 -9.10 -6.10
C GLU A 181 9.48 -7.92 -6.97
N GLY A 182 10.43 -7.33 -7.68
CA GLY A 182 10.15 -6.26 -8.63
C GLY A 182 11.20 -5.15 -8.65
N PRO A 183 11.07 -4.19 -9.58
CA PRO A 183 12.09 -3.16 -9.84
C PRO A 183 12.46 -2.30 -8.63
N ARG A 184 11.50 -2.09 -7.71
CA ARG A 184 11.75 -1.35 -6.45
C ARG A 184 12.71 -2.14 -5.56
N MET A 185 12.49 -3.45 -5.41
CA MET A 185 13.31 -4.29 -4.56
C MET A 185 14.71 -4.52 -5.15
N GLU A 186 14.83 -4.59 -6.46
CA GLU A 186 16.14 -4.66 -7.12
C GLU A 186 17.04 -3.48 -6.74
N ARG A 187 16.48 -2.26 -6.65
CA ARG A 187 17.23 -1.09 -6.16
C ARG A 187 17.66 -1.22 -4.70
N VAL A 188 16.79 -1.80 -3.86
CA VAL A 188 17.12 -2.07 -2.44
C VAL A 188 18.23 -3.11 -2.34
N LEU A 189 18.14 -4.21 -3.10
CA LEU A 189 19.17 -5.27 -3.13
C LEU A 189 20.53 -4.72 -3.56
N ALA A 190 20.56 -3.90 -4.61
CA ALA A 190 21.81 -3.28 -5.10
C ALA A 190 22.42 -2.33 -4.06
N ALA A 191 21.60 -1.49 -3.42
CA ALA A 191 22.07 -0.55 -2.40
C ALA A 191 22.61 -1.29 -1.17
N GLU A 192 21.91 -2.32 -0.73
CA GLU A 192 22.28 -3.12 0.45
C GLU A 192 23.53 -3.96 0.17
N ALA A 193 23.64 -4.56 -1.02
CA ALA A 193 24.84 -5.27 -1.46
C ALA A 193 26.08 -4.36 -1.41
N ALA A 194 25.97 -3.15 -1.96
CA ALA A 194 27.04 -2.16 -1.95
C ALA A 194 27.41 -1.74 -0.51
N ALA A 195 26.43 -1.48 0.35
CA ALA A 195 26.67 -1.05 1.73
C ALA A 195 27.33 -2.13 2.60
N LYS A 196 27.02 -3.41 2.34
CA LYS A 196 27.53 -4.55 3.13
C LYS A 196 28.73 -5.26 2.49
N GLY A 197 29.18 -4.87 1.30
CA GLY A 197 30.25 -5.56 0.56
C GLY A 197 29.86 -6.98 0.11
N LEU A 198 28.58 -7.21 -0.14
CA LEU A 198 28.02 -8.49 -0.57
C LEU A 198 27.67 -8.46 -2.06
N THR A 199 27.42 -9.64 -2.63
CA THR A 199 26.81 -9.72 -3.96
C THR A 199 25.28 -9.52 -3.88
N ARG A 200 24.66 -9.08 -4.97
CA ARG A 200 23.20 -8.99 -5.09
C ARG A 200 22.51 -10.32 -4.73
N ASP A 201 23.09 -11.44 -5.19
CA ASP A 201 22.51 -12.77 -4.96
C ASP A 201 22.62 -13.22 -3.51
N GLN A 202 23.70 -12.85 -2.80
CA GLN A 202 23.80 -13.11 -1.36
C GLN A 202 22.71 -12.35 -0.59
N VAL A 203 22.48 -11.08 -0.93
CA VAL A 203 21.40 -10.30 -0.30
C VAL A 203 20.03 -10.89 -0.64
N TYR A 204 19.81 -11.27 -1.90
CA TYR A 204 18.56 -11.91 -2.34
C TYR A 204 18.26 -13.19 -1.56
N GLN A 205 19.23 -14.10 -1.45
CA GLN A 205 19.09 -15.33 -0.69
C GLN A 205 18.91 -15.07 0.82
N GLY A 206 19.58 -14.03 1.34
CA GLY A 206 19.42 -13.61 2.73
C GLY A 206 17.97 -13.20 3.06
N TYR A 207 17.29 -12.48 2.17
CA TYR A 207 15.86 -12.16 2.35
C TYR A 207 15.00 -13.41 2.36
N ALA A 208 15.19 -14.34 1.42
CA ALA A 208 14.44 -15.60 1.39
C ALA A 208 14.67 -16.43 2.65
N SER A 209 15.93 -16.60 3.07
CA SER A 209 16.30 -17.39 4.26
C SER A 209 15.82 -16.78 5.59
N GLY A 210 15.48 -15.49 5.60
CA GLY A 210 14.87 -14.80 6.74
C GLY A 210 13.39 -15.09 6.94
N THR A 211 12.78 -15.89 6.08
CA THR A 211 11.38 -16.31 6.18
C THR A 211 11.25 -17.82 6.39
N ALA A 212 10.21 -18.26 7.10
CA ALA A 212 9.98 -19.69 7.34
C ALA A 212 9.69 -20.46 6.04
N MET A 213 9.05 -19.83 5.07
CA MET A 213 8.75 -20.43 3.77
C MET A 213 9.94 -20.36 2.78
N GLN A 214 11.02 -19.69 3.15
CA GLN A 214 12.22 -19.51 2.33
C GLN A 214 11.91 -19.01 0.91
N SER A 215 10.95 -18.10 0.81
CA SER A 215 10.46 -17.59 -0.46
C SER A 215 10.30 -16.08 -0.46
N TRP A 216 10.25 -15.53 -1.64
CA TRP A 216 9.85 -14.17 -1.91
C TRP A 216 8.34 -14.06 -2.07
N VAL A 217 7.82 -12.84 -1.91
CA VAL A 217 6.43 -12.50 -2.15
C VAL A 217 6.30 -11.91 -3.55
N THR A 218 5.25 -12.26 -4.25
CA THR A 218 4.90 -11.63 -5.53
C THR A 218 3.90 -10.48 -5.34
N ALA A 219 3.79 -9.60 -6.31
CA ALA A 219 2.77 -8.55 -6.29
C ALA A 219 1.35 -9.13 -6.35
N GLU A 220 1.19 -10.28 -7.01
CA GLU A 220 -0.07 -11.04 -7.13
C GLU A 220 -0.53 -11.61 -5.79
N ASP A 221 0.37 -12.04 -4.91
CA ASP A 221 0.03 -12.52 -3.56
C ASP A 221 -0.67 -11.42 -2.75
N ILE A 222 -0.15 -10.19 -2.85
CA ILE A 222 -0.72 -9.01 -2.19
C ILE A 222 -2.06 -8.62 -2.83
N ALA A 223 -2.13 -8.63 -4.16
CA ALA A 223 -3.33 -8.31 -4.90
C ALA A 223 -4.48 -9.29 -4.59
N ASN A 224 -4.20 -10.58 -4.53
CA ASN A 224 -5.16 -11.63 -4.19
C ASN A 224 -5.74 -11.42 -2.78
N LEU A 225 -4.89 -11.09 -1.80
CA LEU A 225 -5.37 -10.75 -0.46
C LEU A 225 -6.26 -9.50 -0.48
N SER A 226 -5.90 -8.47 -1.26
CA SER A 226 -6.70 -7.23 -1.36
C SER A 226 -8.10 -7.52 -1.91
N VAL A 227 -8.20 -8.35 -2.95
CA VAL A 227 -9.49 -8.79 -3.52
C VAL A 227 -10.29 -9.62 -2.50
N TYR A 228 -9.64 -10.57 -1.80
CA TYR A 228 -10.29 -11.33 -0.74
C TYR A 228 -10.85 -10.43 0.36
N LEU A 229 -10.07 -9.48 0.85
CA LEU A 229 -10.51 -8.53 1.88
C LEU A 229 -11.69 -7.66 1.42
N ALA A 230 -11.82 -7.40 0.12
CA ALA A 230 -12.94 -6.68 -0.47
C ALA A 230 -14.16 -7.57 -0.74
N SER A 231 -14.07 -8.89 -0.58
CA SER A 231 -15.15 -9.84 -0.82
C SER A 231 -16.06 -10.03 0.39
N ASP A 232 -17.21 -10.66 0.16
CA ASP A 232 -18.15 -11.07 1.23
C ASP A 232 -17.56 -12.16 2.14
N GLY A 233 -16.61 -12.94 1.64
CA GLY A 233 -15.87 -13.92 2.43
C GLY A 233 -15.12 -13.29 3.61
N ALA A 234 -14.76 -12.01 3.50
CA ALA A 234 -14.09 -11.25 4.54
C ALA A 234 -15.02 -10.32 5.35
N ARG A 235 -16.34 -10.55 5.34
CA ARG A 235 -17.37 -9.63 5.91
C ARG A 235 -17.16 -9.26 7.38
N LEU A 236 -16.46 -10.05 8.15
CA LEU A 236 -16.13 -9.78 9.56
C LEU A 236 -14.61 -9.59 9.80
N VAL A 237 -13.83 -9.43 8.72
CA VAL A 237 -12.39 -9.12 8.81
C VAL A 237 -12.21 -7.60 8.78
N SER A 238 -12.00 -7.00 9.95
CA SER A 238 -11.76 -5.56 10.12
C SER A 238 -10.82 -5.32 11.30
N GLY A 239 -10.00 -4.27 11.23
CA GLY A 239 -9.01 -3.93 12.25
C GLY A 239 -7.81 -4.89 12.29
N GLN A 240 -7.60 -5.70 11.25
CA GLN A 240 -6.55 -6.70 11.21
C GLN A 240 -5.27 -6.18 10.56
N VAL A 241 -4.15 -6.64 11.10
CA VAL A 241 -2.80 -6.47 10.53
C VAL A 241 -2.43 -7.81 9.93
N ILE A 242 -2.36 -7.90 8.61
CA ILE A 242 -2.18 -9.18 7.91
C ILE A 242 -0.86 -9.13 7.15
N ALA A 243 0.10 -9.94 7.60
CA ALA A 243 1.36 -10.12 6.91
C ALA A 243 1.18 -11.09 5.72
N VAL A 244 1.80 -10.74 4.58
CA VAL A 244 2.00 -11.62 3.44
C VAL A 244 3.51 -11.62 3.19
N ASP A 245 4.22 -12.51 3.86
CA ASP A 245 5.67 -12.41 3.98
C ASP A 245 6.38 -13.77 4.14
N GLY A 246 5.67 -14.87 4.01
CA GLY A 246 6.22 -16.21 4.24
C GLY A 246 6.63 -16.46 5.68
N HIS A 247 6.11 -15.70 6.65
CA HIS A 247 6.47 -15.68 8.07
C HIS A 247 7.93 -15.23 8.28
N THR A 248 8.13 -13.91 8.20
CA THR A 248 9.43 -13.27 8.49
C THR A 248 9.77 -13.43 9.97
N PHE A 249 10.82 -14.17 10.30
CA PHE A 249 11.34 -14.32 11.65
C PHE A 249 12.66 -13.55 11.85
N ASN A 250 13.38 -13.27 10.77
CA ASN A 250 14.56 -12.41 10.77
C ASN A 250 14.45 -11.36 9.66
N PRO A 251 14.04 -10.13 9.98
CA PRO A 251 13.96 -9.05 8.99
C PRO A 251 15.35 -8.53 8.56
N HIS A 252 16.41 -8.97 9.24
CA HIS A 252 17.80 -8.61 8.89
C HIS A 252 18.42 -9.69 8.04
N VAL A 253 18.88 -9.30 6.86
CA VAL A 253 19.71 -10.18 6.04
C VAL A 253 21.03 -10.41 6.78
N THR A 254 21.15 -11.58 7.41
CA THR A 254 22.42 -12.11 7.90
C THR A 254 22.94 -13.09 6.85
N VAL A 255 24.08 -12.75 6.26
CA VAL A 255 24.80 -13.62 5.33
C VAL A 255 26.05 -14.10 6.05
#